data_69e5733a9feee5df527d706d22b3c00d
#
_entry.id   69e5733a9feee5df527d706d22b3c00d
#
_cell.length_a   1.000
_cell.length_b   1.000
_cell.length_c   1.000
_cell.angle_alpha   90.00
_cell.angle_beta   90.00
_cell.angle_gamma   90.00
#
_symmetry.space_group_name_H-M   'P 1'
#
loop_
_entity.id
_entity.type
_entity.pdbx_description
1 polymer ?
#
loop_
_entity_poly.entity_id
_entity_poly.type
_entity_poly.pdbx_seq_one_letter_code
_entity_poly.pdbx_strand_id
1 'polypeptide(L)'
;EYDSRVIPFLLFNLAIRNIDAEVIHCDVLSDENFKTYRTQKGDRFATVKEVDKSEFKADCCISNPPYNMKWEQPVFAQLQNRFSQCEVPPESNANYAFILTALDEINGKASFILPNGVLSTDNQKEKQIRQYLVEMNFIESIIVCPDKMFEVTSIPTCIITFNKNKQHS
;
A
#
# COMPACT_ATOMS: atom_id res chain seq x y z
N GLU A 1 0.02 2.90 -9.34
CA GLU A 1 -0.91 2.18 -10.25
C GLU A 1 -0.12 1.33 -11.24
N TYR A 2 -0.45 0.07 -11.32
CA TYR A 2 0.23 -0.91 -12.20
C TYR A 2 -0.35 -0.93 -13.63
N ASP A 3 -1.66 -0.79 -13.78
CA ASP A 3 -2.31 -0.87 -15.10
C ASP A 3 -2.17 0.43 -15.88
N SER A 4 -1.33 0.40 -16.92
CA SER A 4 -1.09 1.55 -17.80
C SER A 4 -2.36 2.11 -18.46
N ARG A 5 -3.42 1.30 -18.61
CA ARG A 5 -4.70 1.72 -19.21
C ARG A 5 -5.50 2.64 -18.29
N VAL A 6 -5.27 2.55 -16.97
CA VAL A 6 -5.98 3.36 -15.96
C VAL A 6 -5.32 4.73 -15.79
N ILE A 7 -4.01 4.85 -16.04
CA ILE A 7 -3.24 6.09 -15.85
C ILE A 7 -3.88 7.31 -16.56
N PRO A 8 -4.25 7.26 -17.85
CA PRO A 8 -4.85 8.42 -18.51
C PRO A 8 -6.15 8.88 -17.85
N PHE A 9 -6.99 7.95 -17.38
CA PHE A 9 -8.24 8.28 -16.70
C PHE A 9 -7.99 8.93 -15.32
N LEU A 10 -7.00 8.43 -14.58
CA LEU A 10 -6.60 9.02 -13.30
C LEU A 10 -6.08 10.44 -13.51
N LEU A 11 -5.15 10.64 -14.45
CA LEU A 11 -4.60 11.96 -14.76
C LEU A 11 -5.68 12.93 -15.24
N PHE A 12 -6.61 12.49 -16.10
CA PHE A 12 -7.74 13.30 -16.52
C PHE A 12 -8.61 13.72 -15.34
N ASN A 13 -8.93 12.79 -14.42
CA ASN A 13 -9.74 13.10 -13.23
C ASN A 13 -9.05 14.09 -12.29
N LEU A 14 -7.74 13.99 -12.11
CA LEU A 14 -6.96 14.95 -11.32
C LEU A 14 -6.93 16.33 -12.01
N ALA A 15 -6.70 16.36 -13.33
CA ALA A 15 -6.62 17.59 -14.09
C ALA A 15 -7.92 18.38 -14.07
N ILE A 16 -9.07 17.75 -14.34
CA ILE A 16 -10.39 18.45 -14.37
C ILE A 16 -10.83 18.93 -12.99
N ARG A 17 -10.36 18.27 -11.91
CA ARG A 17 -10.61 18.68 -10.52
C ARG A 17 -9.60 19.67 -9.99
N ASN A 18 -8.62 20.05 -10.80
CA ASN A 18 -7.57 21.00 -10.46
C ASN A 18 -6.80 20.59 -9.19
N ILE A 19 -6.36 19.33 -9.12
CA ILE A 19 -5.69 18.73 -7.95
C ILE A 19 -4.19 18.64 -8.23
N ASP A 20 -3.36 19.09 -7.27
CA ASP A 20 -1.93 18.78 -7.25
C ASP A 20 -1.72 17.35 -6.79
N ALA A 21 -1.04 16.54 -7.61
CA ALA A 21 -0.74 15.16 -7.28
C ALA A 21 0.48 14.63 -8.04
N GLU A 22 1.07 13.57 -7.52
CA GLU A 22 1.96 12.70 -8.28
C GLU A 22 1.29 11.36 -8.54
N VAL A 23 1.36 10.88 -9.76
CA VAL A 23 0.86 9.59 -10.18
C VAL A 23 2.05 8.76 -10.63
N ILE A 24 2.32 7.70 -9.89
CA ILE A 24 3.42 6.78 -10.19
C ILE A 24 2.85 5.55 -10.85
N HIS A 25 3.25 5.31 -12.11
CA HIS A 25 3.01 4.06 -12.82
C HIS A 25 4.11 3.10 -12.41
N CYS A 26 3.81 2.13 -11.55
CA CYS A 26 4.80 1.24 -10.96
C CYS A 26 4.21 -0.13 -10.64
N ASP A 27 5.08 -1.12 -10.49
CA ASP A 27 4.80 -2.32 -9.74
C ASP A 27 5.31 -2.14 -8.31
N VAL A 28 4.39 -1.99 -7.37
CA VAL A 28 4.69 -1.78 -5.94
C VAL A 28 5.42 -2.97 -5.32
N LEU A 29 5.20 -4.18 -5.82
CA LEU A 29 5.76 -5.40 -5.24
C LEU A 29 7.20 -5.67 -5.73
N SER A 30 7.50 -5.39 -7.00
CA SER A 30 8.86 -5.50 -7.55
C SER A 30 9.73 -4.27 -7.30
N ASP A 31 9.14 -3.17 -6.85
CA ASP A 31 9.77 -1.84 -6.72
C ASP A 31 10.21 -1.26 -8.09
N GLU A 32 9.55 -1.67 -9.16
CA GLU A 32 9.79 -1.14 -10.49
C GLU A 32 8.94 0.10 -10.75
N ASN A 33 9.60 1.22 -11.02
CA ASN A 33 8.96 2.46 -11.44
C ASN A 33 9.09 2.63 -12.96
N PHE A 34 7.95 2.64 -13.66
CA PHE A 34 7.93 2.80 -15.11
C PHE A 34 7.89 4.26 -15.53
N LYS A 35 7.01 5.05 -14.89
CA LYS A 35 6.82 6.48 -15.19
C LYS A 35 6.22 7.23 -14.01
N THR A 36 6.60 8.48 -13.85
CA THR A 36 6.00 9.39 -12.87
C THR A 36 5.39 10.59 -13.58
N TYR A 37 4.18 10.95 -13.19
CA TYR A 37 3.47 12.12 -13.70
C TYR A 37 3.15 13.05 -12.54
N ARG A 38 3.23 14.35 -12.80
CA ARG A 38 2.81 15.39 -11.85
C ARG A 38 1.70 16.22 -12.45
N THR A 39 0.62 16.38 -11.68
CA THR A 39 -0.41 17.36 -11.95
C THR A 39 -0.15 18.60 -11.10
N GLN A 40 -0.29 19.78 -11.68
CA GLN A 40 -0.08 21.06 -11.00
C GLN A 40 -1.27 21.97 -11.24
N LYS A 41 -1.83 22.53 -10.16
CA LYS A 41 -2.95 23.47 -10.22
C LYS A 41 -2.70 24.60 -11.20
N GLY A 42 -3.71 24.91 -11.99
CA GLY A 42 -3.78 26.06 -12.85
C GLY A 42 -5.01 26.91 -12.53
N ASP A 43 -5.31 27.90 -13.35
CA ASP A 43 -6.46 28.80 -13.13
C ASP A 43 -7.81 28.07 -13.20
N ARG A 44 -7.95 27.10 -14.10
CA ARG A 44 -9.19 26.37 -14.33
C ARG A 44 -9.01 24.86 -14.21
N PHE A 45 -7.93 24.34 -14.77
CA PHE A 45 -7.59 22.91 -14.78
C PHE A 45 -6.12 22.74 -14.42
N ALA A 46 -5.76 21.63 -13.82
CA ALA A 46 -4.37 21.31 -13.59
C ALA A 46 -3.65 20.93 -14.89
N THR A 47 -2.39 21.32 -14.99
CA THR A 47 -1.49 20.85 -16.05
C THR A 47 -0.95 19.47 -15.70
N VAL A 48 -0.61 18.66 -16.70
CA VAL A 48 -0.02 17.31 -16.53
C VAL A 48 1.34 17.28 -17.19
N LYS A 49 2.37 16.81 -16.47
CA LYS A 49 3.74 16.64 -16.99
C LYS A 49 4.30 15.29 -16.55
N GLU A 50 5.05 14.62 -17.42
CA GLU A 50 5.93 13.52 -17.04
C GLU A 50 7.15 14.11 -16.34
N VAL A 51 7.57 13.50 -15.22
CA VAL A 51 8.72 13.95 -14.40
C VAL A 51 9.59 12.75 -14.04
N ASP A 52 10.82 13.02 -13.64
CA ASP A 52 11.71 12.00 -13.08
C ASP A 52 11.16 11.50 -11.73
N LYS A 53 11.73 10.38 -11.24
CA LYS A 53 11.31 9.75 -9.97
C LYS A 53 11.24 10.79 -8.86
N SER A 54 10.11 10.83 -8.14
CA SER A 54 9.93 11.66 -6.96
C SER A 54 10.65 11.08 -5.74
N GLU A 55 11.21 11.96 -4.90
CA GLU A 55 11.69 11.62 -3.54
C GLU A 55 10.60 11.88 -2.47
N PHE A 56 9.36 12.09 -2.90
CA PHE A 56 8.27 12.42 -2.00
C PHE A 56 7.95 11.25 -1.07
N LYS A 57 7.90 11.52 0.26
CA LYS A 57 7.34 10.62 1.26
C LYS A 57 5.98 11.13 1.71
N ALA A 58 5.00 10.25 1.69
CA ALA A 58 3.67 10.56 2.16
C ALA A 58 3.59 10.52 3.70
N ASP A 59 2.76 11.37 4.29
CA ASP A 59 2.46 11.30 5.72
C ASP A 59 1.49 10.16 6.03
N CYS A 60 0.59 9.84 5.08
CA CYS A 60 -0.44 8.83 5.24
C CYS A 60 -0.60 7.97 3.99
N CYS A 61 -1.04 6.72 4.19
CA CYS A 61 -1.42 5.80 3.13
C CYS A 61 -2.85 5.29 3.36
N ILE A 62 -3.64 5.22 2.29
CA ILE A 62 -4.91 4.49 2.24
C ILE A 62 -4.82 3.52 1.08
N SER A 63 -5.08 2.23 1.35
CA SER A 63 -4.94 1.19 0.33
C SER A 63 -6.02 0.12 0.45
N ASN A 64 -6.49 -0.34 -0.72
CA ASN A 64 -7.27 -1.55 -0.90
C ASN A 64 -6.54 -2.43 -1.92
N PRO A 65 -5.49 -3.15 -1.51
CA PRO A 65 -4.68 -3.95 -2.43
C PRO A 65 -5.44 -5.19 -2.91
N PRO A 66 -5.01 -5.82 -4.00
CA PRO A 66 -5.54 -7.12 -4.43
C PRO A 66 -5.39 -8.16 -3.32
N TYR A 67 -6.49 -8.88 -2.99
CA TYR A 67 -6.50 -9.84 -1.89
C TYR A 67 -5.87 -11.18 -2.27
N ASN A 68 -5.04 -11.73 -1.37
CA ASN A 68 -4.45 -13.06 -1.49
C ASN A 68 -3.74 -13.29 -2.83
N MET A 69 -3.16 -12.25 -3.40
CA MET A 69 -2.44 -12.32 -4.66
C MET A 69 -1.12 -13.04 -4.47
N LYS A 70 -0.78 -13.96 -5.37
CA LYS A 70 0.57 -14.49 -5.49
C LYS A 70 1.51 -13.41 -6.05
N TRP A 71 2.75 -13.42 -5.64
CA TRP A 71 3.75 -12.47 -6.12
C TRP A 71 5.13 -13.13 -6.24
N GLU A 72 5.97 -12.58 -7.08
CA GLU A 72 7.36 -12.99 -7.20
C GLU A 72 8.20 -12.15 -6.24
N GLN A 73 8.93 -12.82 -5.35
CA GLN A 73 9.82 -12.12 -4.44
C GLN A 73 11.01 -11.55 -5.24
N PRO A 74 11.35 -10.27 -5.04
CA PRO A 74 12.56 -9.71 -5.64
C PRO A 74 13.82 -10.49 -5.24
N VAL A 75 14.78 -10.58 -6.14
CA VAL A 75 16.10 -11.11 -5.82
C VAL A 75 16.67 -10.29 -4.66
N PHE A 76 17.17 -10.97 -3.61
CA PHE A 76 17.63 -10.31 -2.36
C PHE A 76 16.56 -9.51 -1.62
N ALA A 77 15.31 -9.97 -1.62
CA ALA A 77 14.20 -9.32 -0.90
C ALA A 77 14.56 -8.95 0.56
N GLN A 78 15.31 -9.80 1.26
CA GLN A 78 15.75 -9.58 2.64
C GLN A 78 16.64 -8.33 2.81
N LEU A 79 17.28 -7.85 1.74
CA LEU A 79 18.12 -6.66 1.77
C LEU A 79 17.34 -5.36 1.50
N GLN A 80 16.09 -5.46 1.10
CA GLN A 80 15.24 -4.28 0.91
C GLN A 80 14.80 -3.72 2.27
N ASN A 81 14.82 -2.40 2.42
CA ASN A 81 14.46 -1.72 3.67
C ASN A 81 13.12 -2.20 4.23
N ARG A 82 12.10 -2.35 3.36
CA ARG A 82 10.75 -2.78 3.73
C ARG A 82 10.68 -4.16 4.41
N PHE A 83 11.69 -5.02 4.23
CA PHE A 83 11.74 -6.36 4.82
C PHE A 83 12.92 -6.55 5.79
N SER A 84 13.78 -5.54 5.95
CA SER A 84 15.03 -5.66 6.73
C SER A 84 14.82 -5.92 8.22
N GLN A 85 13.65 -5.61 8.76
CA GLN A 85 13.34 -5.73 10.19
C GLN A 85 12.44 -6.94 10.51
N CYS A 86 11.96 -7.67 9.52
CA CYS A 86 11.05 -8.82 9.71
C CYS A 86 11.22 -9.85 8.57
N GLU A 87 10.43 -10.91 8.61
CA GLU A 87 10.41 -11.92 7.55
C GLU A 87 9.89 -11.35 6.23
N VAL A 88 10.41 -11.88 5.11
CA VAL A 88 9.86 -11.62 3.78
C VAL A 88 8.53 -12.36 3.64
N PRO A 89 7.43 -11.68 3.26
CA PRO A 89 6.13 -12.33 3.07
C PRO A 89 6.19 -13.48 2.09
N PRO A 90 5.36 -14.54 2.27
CA PRO A 90 5.40 -15.71 1.38
C PRO A 90 4.94 -15.35 -0.04
N GLU A 91 5.53 -15.99 -1.07
CA GLU A 91 5.14 -15.80 -2.48
C GLU A 91 3.67 -16.14 -2.75
N SER A 92 3.10 -17.01 -1.93
CA SER A 92 1.69 -17.40 -2.05
C SER A 92 0.70 -16.29 -1.71
N ASN A 93 1.14 -15.24 -0.98
CA ASN A 93 0.26 -14.19 -0.50
C ASN A 93 0.98 -12.85 -0.29
N ALA A 94 0.64 -11.85 -1.09
CA ALA A 94 1.24 -10.52 -1.07
C ALA A 94 0.64 -9.55 -0.03
N ASN A 95 -0.39 -9.94 0.75
CA ASN A 95 -1.07 -9.01 1.66
C ASN A 95 -0.10 -8.26 2.57
N TYR A 96 0.86 -8.96 3.18
CA TYR A 96 1.87 -8.33 4.03
C TYR A 96 2.96 -7.59 3.25
N ALA A 97 3.22 -7.96 1.99
CA ALA A 97 4.16 -7.22 1.15
C ALA A 97 3.64 -5.80 0.88
N PHE A 98 2.35 -5.64 0.59
CA PHE A 98 1.73 -4.32 0.45
C PHE A 98 1.78 -3.50 1.76
N ILE A 99 1.50 -4.13 2.91
CA ILE A 99 1.57 -3.45 4.21
C ILE A 99 2.99 -2.94 4.47
N LEU A 100 3.99 -3.81 4.37
CA LEU A 100 5.38 -3.47 4.69
C LEU A 100 5.95 -2.43 3.73
N THR A 101 5.61 -2.52 2.43
CA THR A 101 6.00 -1.50 1.45
C THR A 101 5.42 -0.13 1.79
N ALA A 102 4.14 -0.05 2.09
CA ALA A 102 3.54 1.23 2.47
C ALA A 102 4.12 1.78 3.79
N LEU A 103 4.37 0.92 4.77
CA LEU A 103 5.00 1.35 6.02
C LEU A 103 6.44 1.87 5.83
N ASP A 104 7.18 1.37 4.83
CA ASP A 104 8.49 1.91 4.50
C ASP A 104 8.41 3.30 3.85
N GLU A 105 7.38 3.54 3.04
CA GLU A 105 7.19 4.77 2.27
C GLU A 105 6.58 5.95 3.05
N ILE A 106 5.91 5.70 4.18
CA ILE A 106 5.21 6.74 4.94
C ILE A 106 5.95 7.14 6.23
N ASN A 107 5.64 8.34 6.72
CA ASN A 107 6.11 8.81 8.03
C ASN A 107 5.04 8.81 9.14
N GLY A 108 3.79 8.45 8.85
CA GLY A 108 2.67 8.55 9.77
C GLY A 108 1.77 7.32 9.78
N LYS A 109 0.55 7.44 9.28
CA LYS A 109 -0.48 6.40 9.38
C LYS A 109 -0.77 5.72 8.05
N ALA A 110 -1.02 4.41 8.10
CA ALA A 110 -1.53 3.64 6.97
C ALA A 110 -2.81 2.89 7.34
N SER A 111 -3.81 2.95 6.47
CA SER A 111 -5.06 2.19 6.64
C SER A 111 -5.28 1.29 5.43
N PHE A 112 -5.55 0.03 5.70
CA PHE A 112 -5.77 -1.00 4.69
C PHE A 112 -7.11 -1.67 4.87
N ILE A 113 -7.79 -1.95 3.75
CA ILE A 113 -8.88 -2.93 3.73
C ILE A 113 -8.27 -4.26 3.29
N LEU A 114 -8.40 -5.30 4.11
CA LEU A 114 -7.75 -6.60 3.91
C LEU A 114 -8.70 -7.76 4.26
N PRO A 115 -8.47 -8.96 3.73
CA PRO A 115 -9.20 -10.15 4.17
C PRO A 115 -8.97 -10.43 5.65
N ASN A 116 -10.00 -10.88 6.39
CA ASN A 116 -9.88 -11.23 7.81
C ASN A 116 -8.80 -12.30 8.07
N GLY A 117 -8.46 -13.11 7.05
CA GLY A 117 -7.40 -14.10 7.15
C GLY A 117 -6.04 -13.54 7.55
N VAL A 118 -5.74 -12.26 7.28
CA VAL A 118 -4.48 -11.63 7.71
C VAL A 118 -4.33 -11.61 9.24
N LEU A 119 -5.44 -11.62 9.99
CA LEU A 119 -5.43 -11.59 11.45
C LEU A 119 -5.11 -12.95 12.08
N SER A 120 -5.37 -14.05 11.36
CA SER A 120 -5.39 -15.42 11.95
C SER A 120 -4.65 -16.47 11.10
N THR A 121 -3.92 -16.09 10.05
CA THR A 121 -3.20 -17.06 9.21
C THR A 121 -2.19 -17.89 10.02
N ASP A 122 -2.11 -19.18 9.73
CA ASP A 122 -1.17 -20.13 10.35
C ASP A 122 0.19 -20.16 9.62
N ASN A 123 0.35 -19.43 8.52
CA ASN A 123 1.61 -19.33 7.82
C ASN A 123 2.69 -18.72 8.73
N GLN A 124 3.82 -19.43 8.90
CA GLN A 124 4.85 -19.05 9.88
C GLN A 124 5.46 -17.66 9.57
N LYS A 125 5.75 -17.37 8.30
CA LYS A 125 6.30 -16.06 7.90
C LYS A 125 5.32 -14.92 8.21
N GLU A 126 4.05 -15.09 7.84
CA GLU A 126 3.00 -14.09 8.12
C GLU A 126 2.78 -13.91 9.63
N LYS A 127 2.88 -14.99 10.42
CA LYS A 127 2.82 -14.95 11.89
C LYS A 127 3.96 -14.13 12.48
N GLN A 128 5.19 -14.33 12.01
CA GLN A 128 6.36 -13.56 12.46
C GLN A 128 6.23 -12.08 12.08
N ILE A 129 5.71 -11.76 10.90
CA ILE A 129 5.45 -10.37 10.50
C ILE A 129 4.38 -9.75 11.41
N ARG A 130 3.29 -10.46 11.71
CA ARG A 130 2.28 -9.96 12.68
C ARG A 130 2.88 -9.69 14.05
N GLN A 131 3.70 -10.63 14.54
CA GLN A 131 4.40 -10.47 15.81
C GLN A 131 5.27 -9.22 15.80
N TYR A 132 6.07 -9.01 14.77
CA TYR A 132 6.87 -7.80 14.59
C TYR A 132 6.01 -6.52 14.64
N LEU A 133 4.90 -6.47 13.89
CA LEU A 133 4.02 -5.30 13.85
C LEU A 133 3.37 -4.99 15.21
N VAL A 134 3.08 -6.02 16.01
CA VAL A 134 2.57 -5.89 17.39
C VAL A 134 3.68 -5.41 18.35
N GLU A 135 4.85 -6.03 18.30
CA GLU A 135 6.00 -5.67 19.16
C GLU A 135 6.47 -4.24 18.92
N MET A 136 6.47 -3.79 17.67
CA MET A 136 6.76 -2.40 17.30
C MET A 136 5.63 -1.42 17.64
N ASN A 137 4.52 -1.91 18.22
CA ASN A 137 3.34 -1.12 18.56
C ASN A 137 2.76 -0.32 17.39
N PHE A 138 2.89 -0.83 16.14
CA PHE A 138 2.40 -0.11 14.96
C PHE A 138 0.89 -0.21 14.77
N ILE A 139 0.22 -1.24 15.28
CA ILE A 139 -1.22 -1.43 15.10
C ILE A 139 -1.99 -0.43 15.98
N GLU A 140 -2.72 0.48 15.36
CA GLU A 140 -3.56 1.47 16.05
C GLU A 140 -4.98 0.96 16.27
N SER A 141 -5.59 0.40 15.21
CA SER A 141 -6.96 -0.15 15.30
C SER A 141 -7.20 -1.24 14.28
N ILE A 142 -8.13 -2.13 14.62
CA ILE A 142 -8.66 -3.16 13.74
C ILE A 142 -10.19 -3.07 13.80
N ILE A 143 -10.83 -2.89 12.65
CA ILE A 143 -12.28 -2.80 12.50
C ILE A 143 -12.72 -3.94 11.58
N VAL A 144 -13.49 -4.89 12.10
CA VAL A 144 -14.10 -5.94 11.27
C VAL A 144 -15.27 -5.35 10.50
N CYS A 145 -15.24 -5.53 9.18
CA CYS A 145 -16.29 -5.01 8.31
C CYS A 145 -17.52 -5.94 8.30
N PRO A 146 -18.70 -5.40 8.01
CA PRO A 146 -19.89 -6.20 7.79
C PRO A 146 -19.70 -7.21 6.65
N ASP A 147 -20.36 -8.34 6.73
CA ASP A 147 -20.40 -9.32 5.64
C ASP A 147 -20.94 -8.70 4.35
N LYS A 148 -20.43 -9.18 3.21
CA LYS A 148 -20.84 -8.72 1.87
C LYS A 148 -20.67 -7.22 1.64
N MET A 149 -19.63 -6.63 2.22
CA MET A 149 -19.32 -5.22 2.03
C MET A 149 -19.04 -4.86 0.56
N PHE A 150 -18.54 -5.81 -0.22
CA PHE A 150 -18.26 -5.65 -1.65
C PHE A 150 -19.19 -6.51 -2.50
N GLU A 151 -19.73 -5.95 -3.59
CA GLU A 151 -20.61 -6.67 -4.52
C GLU A 151 -19.90 -7.80 -5.28
N VAL A 152 -18.61 -7.62 -5.57
CA VAL A 152 -17.80 -8.55 -6.39
C VAL A 152 -17.14 -9.68 -5.61
N THR A 153 -17.14 -9.63 -4.28
CA THR A 153 -16.52 -10.68 -3.44
C THR A 153 -17.27 -10.88 -2.14
N SER A 154 -17.39 -12.13 -1.71
CA SER A 154 -17.93 -12.51 -0.41
C SER A 154 -16.87 -12.67 0.68
N ILE A 155 -15.60 -12.32 0.39
CA ILE A 155 -14.49 -12.46 1.34
C ILE A 155 -14.74 -11.50 2.50
N PRO A 156 -14.83 -12.00 3.76
CA PRO A 156 -14.92 -11.14 4.93
C PRO A 156 -13.65 -10.27 5.07
N THR A 157 -13.83 -8.99 5.35
CA THR A 157 -12.74 -8.02 5.38
C THR A 157 -12.65 -7.29 6.71
N CYS A 158 -11.49 -6.71 6.98
CA CYS A 158 -11.25 -5.80 8.08
C CYS A 158 -10.48 -4.56 7.60
N ILE A 159 -10.64 -3.47 8.33
CA ILE A 159 -9.78 -2.29 8.18
C ILE A 159 -8.73 -2.39 9.28
N ILE A 160 -7.46 -2.35 8.89
CA ILE A 160 -6.35 -2.27 9.84
C ILE A 160 -5.68 -0.92 9.65
N THR A 161 -5.58 -0.16 10.74
CA THR A 161 -4.84 1.10 10.76
C THR A 161 -3.54 0.91 11.52
N PHE A 162 -2.45 1.28 10.88
CA PHE A 162 -1.11 1.34 11.45
C PHE A 162 -0.72 2.79 11.73
N ASN A 163 0.08 3.01 12.77
CA ASN A 163 0.62 4.31 13.14
C ASN A 163 2.07 4.17 13.60
N LYS A 164 3.01 4.68 12.79
CA LYS A 164 4.45 4.62 13.09
C LYS A 164 4.86 5.57 14.24
N ASN A 165 4.03 6.57 14.54
CA ASN A 165 4.28 7.59 15.55
C ASN A 165 3.53 7.30 16.88
N LYS A 166 2.98 6.10 17.03
CA LYS A 166 2.29 5.70 18.26
C LYS A 166 3.27 5.63 19.41
N GLN A 167 3.03 6.42 20.45
CA GLN A 167 3.84 6.37 21.66
C GLN A 167 3.58 5.07 22.42
N HIS A 168 4.65 4.47 22.95
CA HIS A 168 4.52 3.37 23.89
C HIS A 168 3.89 3.92 25.18
N SER A 169 2.68 3.45 25.49
CA SER A 169 2.00 3.72 26.76
C SER A 169 2.41 2.72 27.82
#